data_94d0bf8c5f7538545722c638f968dc61
#
_entry.id   94d0bf8c5f7538545722c638f968dc61
#
_cell.length_a   1.000
_cell.length_b   1.000
_cell.length_c   1.000
_cell.angle_alpha   90.00
_cell.angle_beta   90.00
_cell.angle_gamma   90.00
#
_symmetry.space_group_name_H-M   'P 1'
#
loop_
_entity.id
_entity.type
_entity.pdbx_description
1 polymer ?
#
loop_
_entity_poly.entity_id
_entity_poly.type
_entity_poly.pdbx_seq_one_letter_code
_entity_poly.pdbx_strand_id
1 'polypeptide(L)'
;EWRKTGIEPPRMSINLSAYDFHRANIVSSITECLGRHALEPGQFEIEITESIMMNDTAGVAAKLRELRAAGISVAIDDFGTGYSALAYLQKFPVSALKIDRSFVRDLEGPMTNPIISAITGIARGFELELVAEGVENEEQANALRTLGCEVMQGYLFARPAPAADAYAWLI
;
A
#
# COMPACT_ATOMS: atom_id res chain seq x y z
N GLU A 1 -17.43 6.01 -13.13
CA GLU A 1 -17.47 6.11 -14.60
C GLU A 1 -17.05 4.79 -15.26
N TRP A 2 -15.93 4.18 -14.89
CA TRP A 2 -15.42 2.91 -15.49
C TRP A 2 -16.44 1.77 -15.42
N ARG A 3 -17.16 1.57 -14.29
CA ARG A 3 -18.24 0.57 -14.19
C ARG A 3 -19.35 0.75 -15.23
N LYS A 4 -19.64 1.99 -15.65
CA LYS A 4 -20.64 2.27 -16.69
C LYS A 4 -20.21 1.80 -18.07
N THR A 5 -18.91 1.59 -18.26
CA THR A 5 -18.32 1.09 -19.49
C THR A 5 -18.06 -0.42 -19.48
N GLY A 6 -18.48 -1.12 -18.40
CA GLY A 6 -18.29 -2.56 -18.24
C GLY A 6 -16.91 -2.97 -17.74
N ILE A 7 -16.07 -1.99 -17.35
CA ILE A 7 -14.77 -2.27 -16.76
C ILE A 7 -14.89 -2.33 -15.25
N GLU A 8 -14.44 -3.43 -14.69
CA GLU A 8 -14.28 -3.54 -13.25
C GLU A 8 -13.02 -2.77 -12.82
N PRO A 9 -13.15 -1.72 -11.98
CA PRO A 9 -11.99 -0.95 -11.57
C PRO A 9 -11.04 -1.84 -10.77
N PRO A 10 -9.70 -1.65 -10.94
CA PRO A 10 -8.72 -2.32 -10.10
C PRO A 10 -8.85 -1.84 -8.65
N ARG A 11 -8.13 -2.49 -7.74
CA ARG A 11 -7.99 -2.00 -6.37
C ARG A 11 -7.41 -0.58 -6.37
N MET A 12 -8.07 0.32 -5.63
CA MET A 12 -7.72 1.72 -5.53
C MET A 12 -7.12 2.00 -4.16
N SER A 13 -5.88 2.45 -4.14
CA SER A 13 -5.20 2.86 -2.91
C SER A 13 -5.43 4.34 -2.60
N ILE A 14 -5.63 4.65 -1.33
CA ILE A 14 -5.88 6.00 -0.82
C ILE A 14 -4.96 6.28 0.35
N ASN A 15 -4.10 7.27 0.20
CA ASN A 15 -3.24 7.74 1.28
C ASN A 15 -4.05 8.47 2.35
N LEU A 16 -3.91 8.05 3.61
CA LEU A 16 -4.43 8.77 4.77
C LEU A 16 -3.30 9.46 5.54
N SER A 17 -3.46 10.77 5.72
CA SER A 17 -2.56 11.50 6.62
C SER A 17 -2.75 11.06 8.08
N ALA A 18 -1.72 11.25 8.92
CA ALA A 18 -1.83 11.01 10.36
C ALA A 18 -2.98 11.80 10.99
N TYR A 19 -3.20 13.03 10.54
CA TYR A 19 -4.30 13.87 11.00
C TYR A 19 -5.66 13.23 10.70
N ASP A 20 -5.88 12.77 9.48
CA ASP A 20 -7.14 12.16 9.08
C ASP A 20 -7.35 10.80 9.74
N PHE A 21 -6.31 9.98 9.84
CA PHE A 21 -6.39 8.68 10.49
C PHE A 21 -6.79 8.77 11.96
N HIS A 22 -6.33 9.80 12.68
CA HIS A 22 -6.67 9.99 14.09
C HIS A 22 -8.07 10.55 14.35
N ARG A 23 -8.80 11.01 13.33
CA ARG A 23 -10.20 11.45 13.50
C ARG A 23 -11.07 10.30 14.00
N ALA A 24 -11.94 10.61 14.96
CA ALA A 24 -12.79 9.59 15.61
C ALA A 24 -13.73 8.85 14.63
N ASN A 25 -14.20 9.56 13.61
CA ASN A 25 -15.21 9.06 12.66
C ASN A 25 -14.63 8.67 11.28
N ILE A 26 -13.31 8.45 11.17
CA ILE A 26 -12.70 8.21 9.85
C ILE A 26 -13.24 6.94 9.17
N VAL A 27 -13.35 5.84 9.91
CA VAL A 27 -13.85 4.56 9.37
C VAL A 27 -15.29 4.69 8.90
N SER A 28 -16.18 5.26 9.73
CA SER A 28 -17.58 5.49 9.34
C SER A 28 -17.70 6.43 8.15
N SER A 29 -16.88 7.49 8.09
CA SER A 29 -16.88 8.42 6.96
C SER A 29 -16.48 7.74 5.65
N ILE A 30 -15.48 6.83 5.67
CA ILE A 30 -15.07 6.07 4.50
C ILE A 30 -16.20 5.11 4.09
N THR A 31 -16.71 4.30 5.01
CA THR A 31 -17.75 3.30 4.72
C THR A 31 -19.04 3.93 4.22
N GLU A 32 -19.47 5.05 4.79
CA GLU A 32 -20.62 5.83 4.32
C GLU A 32 -20.39 6.39 2.90
N CYS A 33 -19.18 6.85 2.62
CA CYS A 33 -18.80 7.33 1.29
C CYS A 33 -18.90 6.21 0.25
N LEU A 34 -18.33 5.04 0.55
CA LEU A 34 -18.41 3.86 -0.33
C LEU A 34 -19.85 3.45 -0.55
N GLY A 35 -20.65 3.35 0.51
CA GLY A 35 -22.07 2.99 0.43
C GLY A 35 -22.89 3.95 -0.41
N ARG A 36 -22.69 5.28 -0.27
CA ARG A 36 -23.38 6.31 -1.09
C ARG A 36 -23.09 6.16 -2.58
N HIS A 37 -21.93 5.64 -2.95
CA HIS A 37 -21.53 5.50 -4.33
C HIS A 37 -21.65 4.05 -4.84
N ALA A 38 -22.23 3.15 -4.05
CA ALA A 38 -22.35 1.72 -4.36
C ALA A 38 -21.00 1.09 -4.77
N LEU A 39 -19.94 1.43 -4.02
CA LEU A 39 -18.59 0.92 -4.23
C LEU A 39 -18.32 -0.25 -3.29
N GLU A 40 -17.66 -1.29 -3.80
CA GLU A 40 -17.31 -2.46 -3.00
C GLU A 40 -16.08 -2.17 -2.13
N PRO A 41 -16.16 -2.35 -0.80
CA PRO A 41 -15.03 -2.08 0.09
C PRO A 41 -13.74 -2.80 -0.29
N GLY A 42 -13.83 -4.05 -0.77
CA GLY A 42 -12.68 -4.86 -1.18
C GLY A 42 -11.90 -4.32 -2.39
N GLN A 43 -12.45 -3.31 -3.09
CA GLN A 43 -11.74 -2.60 -4.16
C GLN A 43 -10.90 -1.42 -3.63
N PHE A 44 -10.90 -1.20 -2.31
CA PHE A 44 -10.16 -0.09 -1.69
C PHE A 44 -9.10 -0.60 -0.73
N GLU A 45 -7.99 0.11 -0.75
CA GLU A 45 -6.89 -0.04 0.17
C GLU A 45 -6.57 1.32 0.77
N ILE A 46 -6.37 1.35 2.08
CA ILE A 46 -5.93 2.55 2.79
C ILE A 46 -4.44 2.42 3.03
N GLU A 47 -3.69 3.43 2.62
CA GLU A 47 -2.26 3.53 2.84
C GLU A 47 -1.99 4.43 4.03
N ILE A 48 -1.25 3.94 5.00
CA ILE A 48 -0.81 4.67 6.19
C ILE A 48 0.70 4.56 6.34
N THR A 49 1.34 5.64 6.73
CA THR A 49 2.79 5.63 6.97
C THR A 49 3.14 4.88 8.25
N GLU A 50 4.36 4.34 8.32
CA GLU A 50 4.90 3.64 9.50
C GLU A 50 4.76 4.48 10.79
N SER A 51 4.92 5.80 10.69
CA SER A 51 4.85 6.72 11.82
C SER A 51 3.47 6.76 12.52
N ILE A 52 2.39 6.50 11.80
CA ILE A 52 1.03 6.43 12.37
C ILE A 52 0.92 5.28 13.37
N MET A 53 1.61 4.18 13.11
CA MET A 53 1.55 2.97 13.94
C MET A 53 2.25 3.15 15.30
N MET A 54 3.15 4.12 15.41
CA MET A 54 3.95 4.35 16.61
C MET A 54 3.20 5.15 17.70
N ASN A 55 2.15 5.88 17.33
CA ASN A 55 1.36 6.69 18.22
C ASN A 55 0.04 5.99 18.54
N ASP A 56 -0.36 5.93 19.84
CA ASP A 56 -1.61 5.33 20.29
C ASP A 56 -1.90 3.94 19.65
N THR A 57 -1.03 3.00 19.91
CA THR A 57 -1.12 1.65 19.30
C THR A 57 -2.45 0.93 19.53
N ALA A 58 -3.14 1.20 20.64
CA ALA A 58 -4.44 0.60 20.93
C ALA A 58 -5.55 1.18 20.05
N GLY A 59 -5.60 2.50 19.91
CA GLY A 59 -6.54 3.20 19.04
C GLY A 59 -6.30 2.87 17.56
N VAL A 60 -5.04 2.82 17.13
CA VAL A 60 -4.66 2.39 15.79
C VAL A 60 -5.14 0.97 15.51
N ALA A 61 -4.83 0.01 16.41
CA ALA A 61 -5.25 -1.38 16.25
C ALA A 61 -6.78 -1.54 16.16
N ALA A 62 -7.55 -0.74 16.90
CA ALA A 62 -9.00 -0.77 16.85
C ALA A 62 -9.51 -0.33 15.47
N LYS A 63 -9.04 0.81 14.96
CA LYS A 63 -9.42 1.34 13.65
C LYS A 63 -9.02 0.40 12.50
N LEU A 64 -7.84 -0.20 12.56
CA LEU A 64 -7.41 -1.17 11.55
C LEU A 64 -8.32 -2.41 11.53
N ARG A 65 -8.77 -2.89 12.71
CA ARG A 65 -9.74 -3.98 12.77
C ARG A 65 -11.11 -3.57 12.21
N GLU A 66 -11.55 -2.35 12.47
CA GLU A 66 -12.81 -1.81 11.91
C GLU A 66 -12.74 -1.73 10.38
N LEU A 67 -11.64 -1.20 9.81
CA LEU A 67 -11.42 -1.16 8.35
C LEU A 67 -11.46 -2.57 7.76
N ARG A 68 -10.72 -3.52 8.35
CA ARG A 68 -10.72 -4.92 7.91
C ARG A 68 -12.10 -5.56 8.00
N ALA A 69 -12.84 -5.33 9.10
CA ALA A 69 -14.20 -5.84 9.26
C ALA A 69 -15.16 -5.25 8.21
N ALA A 70 -14.92 -4.03 7.74
CA ALA A 70 -15.63 -3.42 6.63
C ALA A 70 -15.19 -3.94 5.25
N GLY A 71 -14.19 -4.83 5.18
CA GLY A 71 -13.66 -5.38 3.93
C GLY A 71 -12.62 -4.51 3.22
N ILE A 72 -12.11 -3.47 3.89
CA ILE A 72 -11.11 -2.54 3.33
C ILE A 72 -9.70 -3.04 3.70
N SER A 73 -8.82 -3.16 2.71
CA SER A 73 -7.41 -3.50 2.91
C SER A 73 -6.63 -2.32 3.49
N VAL A 74 -5.54 -2.62 4.20
CA VAL A 74 -4.63 -1.59 4.70
C VAL A 74 -3.20 -1.95 4.34
N ALA A 75 -2.48 -1.02 3.73
CA ALA A 75 -1.06 -1.10 3.45
C ALA A 75 -0.26 -0.16 4.35
N ILE A 76 0.94 -0.57 4.73
CA ILE A 76 1.92 0.29 5.40
C ILE A 76 2.80 0.89 4.33
N ASP A 77 2.77 2.21 4.26
CA ASP A 77 3.56 3.01 3.33
C ASP A 77 4.90 3.46 3.93
N ASP A 78 5.87 3.77 3.07
CA ASP A 78 7.23 4.21 3.43
C ASP A 78 7.96 3.24 4.39
N PHE A 79 7.68 1.92 4.28
CA PHE A 79 8.21 0.94 5.22
C PHE A 79 9.73 0.83 5.16
N GLY A 80 10.35 0.87 6.34
CA GLY A 80 11.81 0.78 6.52
C GLY A 80 12.52 2.12 6.64
N THR A 81 11.81 3.25 6.51
CA THR A 81 12.38 4.59 6.69
C THR A 81 12.34 5.05 8.15
N GLY A 82 11.55 4.38 9.00
CA GLY A 82 11.31 4.73 10.39
C GLY A 82 11.91 3.77 11.42
N TYR A 83 11.47 3.94 12.66
CA TYR A 83 11.83 3.04 13.77
C TYR A 83 10.96 1.79 13.71
N SER A 84 11.57 0.64 13.50
CA SER A 84 11.04 -0.74 13.48
C SER A 84 9.58 -0.93 13.93
N ALA A 85 8.63 -0.82 13.02
CA ALA A 85 7.25 -1.24 13.24
C ALA A 85 7.08 -2.77 13.36
N LEU A 86 8.15 -3.55 13.29
CA LEU A 86 8.14 -5.02 13.35
C LEU A 86 7.34 -5.58 14.53
N ALA A 87 7.49 -4.99 15.71
CA ALA A 87 6.76 -5.42 16.91
C ALA A 87 5.24 -5.19 16.79
N TYR A 88 4.83 -4.30 15.90
CA TYR A 88 3.43 -3.95 15.68
C TYR A 88 2.80 -4.73 14.53
N LEU A 89 3.59 -5.20 13.56
CA LEU A 89 3.08 -6.05 12.46
C LEU A 89 2.32 -7.27 12.97
N GLN A 90 2.79 -7.89 14.05
CA GLN A 90 2.07 -9.02 14.69
C GLN A 90 0.70 -8.64 15.25
N LYS A 91 0.47 -7.36 15.57
CA LYS A 91 -0.72 -6.89 16.28
C LYS A 91 -1.73 -6.25 15.34
N PHE A 92 -1.28 -5.81 14.19
CA PHE A 92 -2.08 -5.01 13.27
C PHE A 92 -2.53 -5.85 12.06
N PRO A 93 -3.82 -5.83 11.74
CA PRO A 93 -4.37 -6.57 10.62
C PRO A 93 -4.13 -5.82 9.30
N VAL A 94 -2.86 -5.67 8.91
CA VAL A 94 -2.45 -5.08 7.64
C VAL A 94 -2.38 -6.14 6.54
N SER A 95 -2.45 -5.71 5.28
CA SER A 95 -2.50 -6.59 4.10
C SER A 95 -1.24 -6.50 3.26
N ALA A 96 -0.56 -5.36 3.29
CA ALA A 96 0.58 -5.10 2.43
C ALA A 96 1.65 -4.22 3.10
N LEU A 97 2.88 -4.35 2.61
CA LEU A 97 4.00 -3.46 2.89
C LEU A 97 4.45 -2.81 1.59
N LYS A 98 4.69 -1.49 1.62
CA LYS A 98 5.20 -0.74 0.48
C LYS A 98 6.64 -0.31 0.77
N ILE A 99 7.56 -0.74 -0.08
CA ILE A 99 8.98 -0.37 0.00
C ILE A 99 9.11 1.07 -0.50
N ASP A 100 9.66 1.95 0.35
CA ASP A 100 9.89 3.34 -0.04
C ASP A 100 10.83 3.46 -1.24
N ARG A 101 10.53 4.41 -2.11
CA ARG A 101 11.28 4.70 -3.33
C ARG A 101 12.77 4.97 -3.11
N SER A 102 13.18 5.44 -1.92
CA SER A 102 14.60 5.69 -1.63
C SER A 102 15.43 4.42 -1.70
N PHE A 103 14.88 3.28 -1.25
CA PHE A 103 15.57 1.99 -1.34
C PHE A 103 15.60 1.45 -2.77
N VAL A 104 14.58 1.75 -3.58
CA VAL A 104 14.50 1.34 -4.99
C VAL A 104 15.44 2.17 -5.86
N ARG A 105 15.52 3.48 -5.62
CA ARG A 105 16.41 4.39 -6.36
C ARG A 105 17.87 3.97 -6.24
N ASP A 106 18.27 3.48 -5.07
CA ASP A 106 19.66 3.12 -4.77
C ASP A 106 19.98 1.66 -5.16
N LEU A 107 19.08 1.00 -5.92
CA LEU A 107 19.33 -0.29 -6.55
C LEU A 107 20.20 -0.11 -7.80
N GLU A 108 21.50 -0.15 -7.62
CA GLU A 108 22.47 -0.14 -8.73
C GLU A 108 22.99 -1.58 -8.98
N GLY A 109 22.62 -2.14 -10.15
CA GLY A 109 23.14 -3.41 -10.64
C GLY A 109 22.64 -4.66 -9.89
N PRO A 110 23.32 -5.81 -10.07
CA PRO A 110 22.87 -7.10 -9.52
C PRO A 110 23.18 -7.28 -8.03
N MET A 111 23.60 -6.22 -7.33
CA MET A 111 23.90 -6.31 -5.90
C MET A 111 22.62 -6.42 -5.09
N THR A 112 22.55 -7.43 -4.25
CA THR A 112 21.48 -7.59 -3.25
C THR A 112 21.45 -6.38 -2.32
N ASN A 113 20.34 -5.65 -2.30
CA ASN A 113 20.11 -4.63 -1.28
C ASN A 113 19.68 -5.34 0.02
N PRO A 114 20.49 -5.31 1.09
CA PRO A 114 20.18 -6.03 2.33
C PRO A 114 18.87 -5.58 2.97
N ILE A 115 18.51 -4.30 2.80
CA ILE A 115 17.28 -3.73 3.37
C ILE A 115 16.06 -4.32 2.65
N ILE A 116 16.05 -4.30 1.32
CA ILE A 116 14.95 -4.89 0.53
C ILE A 116 14.82 -6.38 0.81
N SER A 117 15.94 -7.10 0.90
CA SER A 117 15.94 -8.53 1.25
C SER A 117 15.33 -8.78 2.63
N ALA A 118 15.65 -7.94 3.61
CA ALA A 118 15.07 -8.03 4.95
C ALA A 118 13.56 -7.74 4.94
N ILE A 119 13.12 -6.66 4.24
CA ILE A 119 11.70 -6.31 4.10
C ILE A 119 10.94 -7.45 3.40
N THR A 120 11.51 -8.03 2.33
CA THR A 120 10.92 -9.18 1.63
C THR A 120 10.76 -10.39 2.57
N GLY A 121 11.78 -10.66 3.39
CA GLY A 121 11.69 -11.71 4.41
C GLY A 121 10.59 -11.48 5.43
N ILE A 122 10.42 -10.23 5.87
CA ILE A 122 9.37 -9.81 6.78
C ILE A 122 7.99 -10.00 6.13
N ALA A 123 7.77 -9.44 4.94
CA ALA A 123 6.50 -9.53 4.23
C ALA A 123 6.09 -11.00 4.04
N ARG A 124 7.04 -11.84 3.61
CA ARG A 124 6.81 -13.28 3.46
C ARG A 124 6.48 -13.98 4.78
N GLY A 125 7.20 -13.64 5.88
CA GLY A 125 6.97 -14.23 7.19
C GLY A 125 5.60 -13.89 7.81
N PHE A 126 5.02 -12.76 7.42
CA PHE A 126 3.71 -12.30 7.86
C PHE A 126 2.60 -12.51 6.80
N GLU A 127 2.91 -13.16 5.68
CA GLU A 127 1.97 -13.38 4.56
C GLU A 127 1.38 -12.08 4.02
N LEU A 128 2.19 -11.02 3.94
CA LEU A 128 1.80 -9.70 3.45
C LEU A 128 2.19 -9.57 1.97
N GLU A 129 1.36 -8.87 1.21
CA GLU A 129 1.73 -8.41 -0.13
C GLU A 129 2.89 -7.42 -0.02
N LEU A 130 3.88 -7.52 -0.91
CA LEU A 130 5.00 -6.60 -0.95
C LEU A 130 4.94 -5.79 -2.24
N VAL A 131 4.89 -4.47 -2.12
CA VAL A 131 4.84 -3.53 -3.24
C VAL A 131 6.10 -2.67 -3.23
N ALA A 132 6.82 -2.60 -4.33
CA ALA A 132 7.96 -1.68 -4.47
C ALA A 132 7.53 -0.40 -5.18
N GLU A 133 7.88 0.75 -4.61
CA GLU A 133 7.53 2.05 -5.15
C GLU A 133 8.69 2.74 -5.87
N GLY A 134 8.33 3.62 -6.81
CA GLY A 134 9.29 4.47 -7.50
C GLY A 134 10.19 3.71 -8.47
N VAL A 135 9.71 2.62 -9.06
CA VAL A 135 10.44 1.88 -10.11
C VAL A 135 10.44 2.70 -11.40
N GLU A 136 11.64 3.05 -11.88
CA GLU A 136 11.81 3.95 -13.03
C GLU A 136 12.42 3.26 -14.26
N ASN A 137 13.07 2.11 -14.09
CA ASN A 137 13.72 1.39 -15.18
C ASN A 137 13.68 -0.15 -15.01
N GLU A 138 13.95 -0.86 -16.09
CA GLU A 138 13.93 -2.33 -16.13
C GLU A 138 15.01 -2.97 -15.25
N GLU A 139 16.13 -2.31 -15.01
CA GLU A 139 17.21 -2.83 -14.16
C GLU A 139 16.72 -2.94 -12.71
N GLN A 140 16.05 -1.89 -12.21
CA GLN A 140 15.41 -1.88 -10.89
C GLN A 140 14.32 -2.96 -10.81
N ALA A 141 13.46 -3.06 -11.83
CA ALA A 141 12.39 -4.06 -11.85
C ALA A 141 12.96 -5.50 -11.79
N ASN A 142 14.02 -5.79 -12.54
CA ASN A 142 14.66 -7.11 -12.56
C ASN A 142 15.36 -7.44 -11.23
N ALA A 143 16.02 -6.45 -10.62
CA ALA A 143 16.62 -6.59 -9.29
C ALA A 143 15.55 -6.90 -8.23
N LEU A 144 14.42 -6.18 -8.24
CA LEU A 144 13.31 -6.40 -7.33
C LEU A 144 12.69 -7.79 -7.49
N ARG A 145 12.47 -8.26 -8.73
CA ARG A 145 12.00 -9.63 -9.00
C ARG A 145 12.96 -10.67 -8.44
N THR A 146 14.27 -10.47 -8.62
CA THR A 146 15.29 -11.36 -8.07
C THR A 146 15.26 -11.40 -6.54
N LEU A 147 14.94 -10.30 -5.89
CA LEU A 147 14.76 -10.19 -4.45
C LEU A 147 13.41 -10.73 -3.96
N GLY A 148 12.50 -11.12 -4.88
CA GLY A 148 11.21 -11.71 -4.55
C GLY A 148 10.09 -10.69 -4.36
N CYS A 149 10.25 -9.46 -4.88
CA CYS A 149 9.19 -8.47 -4.96
C CYS A 149 8.59 -8.49 -6.38
N GLU A 150 7.33 -8.91 -6.50
CA GLU A 150 6.66 -9.08 -7.79
C GLU A 150 5.72 -7.93 -8.14
N VAL A 151 5.18 -7.25 -7.12
CA VAL A 151 4.28 -6.11 -7.34
C VAL A 151 5.09 -4.81 -7.27
N MET A 152 4.94 -4.00 -8.30
CA MET A 152 5.77 -2.80 -8.48
C MET A 152 4.93 -1.63 -8.98
N GLN A 153 5.28 -0.43 -8.52
CA GLN A 153 4.66 0.83 -8.94
C GLN A 153 5.76 1.84 -9.27
N GLY A 154 5.58 2.61 -10.34
CA GLY A 154 6.51 3.68 -10.69
C GLY A 154 6.40 4.11 -12.14
N TYR A 155 7.26 5.06 -12.51
CA TYR A 155 7.26 5.70 -13.84
C TYR A 155 7.67 4.76 -14.97
N LEU A 156 8.27 3.61 -14.65
CA LEU A 156 8.50 2.56 -15.63
C LEU A 156 7.18 2.07 -16.24
N PHE A 157 6.13 1.94 -15.43
CA PHE A 157 4.83 1.40 -15.85
C PHE A 157 3.90 2.51 -16.34
N ALA A 158 3.70 3.54 -15.51
CA ALA A 158 2.85 4.67 -15.85
C ALA A 158 3.17 5.90 -14.99
N ARG A 159 2.97 7.08 -15.56
CA ARG A 159 2.98 8.34 -14.81
C ARG A 159 1.58 8.66 -14.31
N PRO A 160 1.41 9.41 -13.21
CA PRO A 160 0.12 9.88 -12.79
C PRO A 160 -0.63 10.56 -13.93
N ALA A 161 -1.88 10.17 -14.13
CA ALA A 161 -2.72 10.67 -15.20
C ALA A 161 -4.16 10.89 -14.71
N PRO A 162 -4.93 11.78 -15.37
CA PRO A 162 -6.37 11.89 -15.12
C PRO A 162 -7.08 10.55 -15.31
N ALA A 163 -8.17 10.31 -14.57
CA ALA A 163 -8.92 9.06 -14.63
C ALA A 163 -9.41 8.70 -16.04
N ALA A 164 -9.67 9.70 -16.89
CA ALA A 164 -10.05 9.49 -18.28
C ALA A 164 -8.92 8.87 -19.12
N ASP A 165 -7.67 9.24 -18.84
CA ASP A 165 -6.50 8.74 -19.56
C ASP A 165 -6.05 7.38 -19.02
N ALA A 166 -6.25 7.12 -17.72
CA ALA A 166 -5.97 5.84 -17.11
C ALA A 166 -6.84 4.68 -17.66
N TYR A 167 -7.96 5.00 -18.28
CA TYR A 167 -8.84 4.03 -18.95
C TYR A 167 -8.08 3.15 -19.97
N ALA A 168 -7.15 3.72 -20.71
CA ALA A 168 -6.37 3.00 -21.72
C ALA A 168 -5.48 1.88 -21.15
N TRP A 169 -5.20 1.89 -19.85
CA TRP A 169 -4.40 0.86 -19.19
C TRP A 169 -5.23 -0.26 -18.56
N LEU A 170 -6.57 -0.11 -18.55
CA LEU A 170 -7.49 -1.07 -17.95
C LEU A 170 -8.11 -2.02 -18.99
N ILE A 171 -7.84 -1.78 -20.26
CA ILE A 171 -8.27 -2.57 -21.41
C ILE A 171 -7.04 -3.13 -22.12
#